data_d28a331636c144457974cfe773799d85
#
_entry.id   d28a331636c144457974cfe773799d85
#
_cell.length_a   1.000
_cell.length_b   1.000
_cell.length_c   1.000
_cell.angle_alpha   90.00
_cell.angle_beta   90.00
_cell.angle_gamma   90.00
#
_symmetry.space_group_name_H-M   'P 1'
#
loop_
_entity.id
_entity.type
_entity.pdbx_description
1 polymer ?
#
loop_
_entity_poly.entity_id
_entity_poly.type
_entity_poly.pdbx_seq_one_letter_code
_entity_poly.pdbx_strand_id
1 'polypeptide(L)'
;RGTDFISSGHMPKDEIQAKEWKEKYGWEALHYWEDKMLPAQYVEAGCFKCHGDNMPVVGAETLTLGMATFEKAGCYSCHSMDRWEDTPKPGPSLYKLASKADKDWVYRWIMEPRAFRHNTWMPHFFKKGNNSSPEDILRSEQESLAMTEYLYEYSEDYNLAKGLRSGDPENGALLVASYGCMGCHQIQPEVDESYEPSYENIRLEQGPNLIGLGSKTTKEWLFSWLKNPYSYHPGTKMPNL
;
A
#
# COMPACT_ATOMS: atom_id res chain seq x y z
N ARG A 1 -26.54 16.51 6.94
CA ARG A 1 -27.52 16.78 7.99
C ARG A 1 -28.27 15.51 8.27
N GLY A 2 -27.75 14.60 9.02
CA GLY A 2 -28.40 13.32 9.26
C GLY A 2 -28.51 13.04 10.74
N THR A 3 -29.72 12.69 11.16
CA THR A 3 -29.96 12.11 12.47
C THR A 3 -29.06 10.89 12.68
N ASP A 4 -28.80 10.12 11.63
CA ASP A 4 -27.92 8.94 11.69
C ASP A 4 -26.46 9.31 12.00
N PHE A 5 -25.96 10.40 11.46
CA PHE A 5 -24.61 10.88 11.77
C PHE A 5 -24.48 11.33 13.23
N ILE A 6 -25.48 12.06 13.74
CA ILE A 6 -25.48 12.56 15.13
C ILE A 6 -25.85 11.44 16.10
N SER A 7 -26.76 10.57 15.73
CA SER A 7 -27.21 9.46 16.59
C SER A 7 -26.20 8.32 16.71
N SER A 8 -25.32 8.14 15.75
CA SER A 8 -24.43 6.96 15.68
C SER A 8 -23.17 7.05 16.54
N GLY A 9 -22.85 8.17 17.15
CA GLY A 9 -21.65 8.24 17.99
C GLY A 9 -21.47 9.57 18.73
N HIS A 10 -22.27 10.57 18.39
CA HIS A 10 -22.14 11.93 18.93
C HIS A 10 -23.28 12.30 19.89
N MET A 11 -24.09 11.31 20.22
CA MET A 11 -25.14 11.45 21.24
C MET A 11 -24.76 10.69 22.50
N PRO A 12 -24.95 11.28 23.67
CA PRO A 12 -24.77 10.55 24.91
C PRO A 12 -25.79 9.40 24.99
N LYS A 13 -25.35 8.27 25.54
CA LYS A 13 -26.17 7.08 25.71
C LYS A 13 -27.24 7.24 26.83
N ASP A 14 -26.93 8.09 27.76
CA ASP A 14 -27.77 8.35 28.94
C ASP A 14 -27.49 9.76 29.54
N GLU A 15 -28.22 10.15 30.53
CA GLU A 15 -28.10 11.46 31.21
C GLU A 15 -26.75 11.63 31.91
N ILE A 16 -26.14 10.53 32.38
CA ILE A 16 -24.85 10.59 33.09
C ILE A 16 -23.76 10.97 32.06
N GLN A 17 -23.72 10.29 30.93
CA GLN A 17 -22.77 10.59 29.87
C GLN A 17 -23.00 11.98 29.25
N ALA A 18 -24.27 12.42 29.17
CA ALA A 18 -24.60 13.78 28.73
C ALA A 18 -23.99 14.83 29.66
N LYS A 19 -24.07 14.60 30.96
CA LYS A 19 -23.49 15.48 31.96
C LYS A 19 -21.97 15.49 31.89
N GLU A 20 -21.33 14.33 31.81
CA GLU A 20 -19.88 14.20 31.65
C GLU A 20 -19.39 14.93 30.41
N TRP A 21 -20.07 14.78 29.28
CA TRP A 21 -19.71 15.44 28.03
C TRP A 21 -19.89 16.96 28.10
N LYS A 22 -20.94 17.43 28.80
CA LYS A 22 -21.17 18.86 29.05
C LYS A 22 -20.02 19.44 29.87
N GLU A 23 -19.62 18.78 30.93
CA GLU A 23 -18.51 19.20 31.80
C GLU A 23 -17.17 19.15 31.08
N LYS A 24 -16.91 18.10 30.31
CA LYS A 24 -15.63 17.88 29.62
C LYS A 24 -15.45 18.74 28.39
N TYR A 25 -16.49 18.95 27.60
CA TYR A 25 -16.41 19.60 26.29
C TYR A 25 -17.13 20.97 26.24
N GLY A 26 -17.78 21.39 27.31
CA GLY A 26 -18.50 22.65 27.38
C GLY A 26 -19.75 22.71 26.51
N TRP A 27 -20.33 21.58 26.15
CA TRP A 27 -21.50 21.53 25.26
C TRP A 27 -22.78 21.83 26.04
N GLU A 28 -23.43 22.94 25.71
CA GLU A 28 -24.70 23.30 26.36
C GLU A 28 -25.90 22.53 25.80
N ALA A 29 -25.88 22.18 24.52
CA ALA A 29 -26.90 21.38 23.89
C ALA A 29 -26.31 20.61 22.69
N LEU A 30 -26.81 19.40 22.49
CA LEU A 30 -26.55 18.62 21.25
C LEU A 30 -27.68 18.94 20.27
N HIS A 31 -27.30 19.41 19.08
CA HIS A 31 -28.24 19.73 18.03
C HIS A 31 -28.57 18.49 17.22
N TYR A 32 -29.82 18.14 17.15
CA TYR A 32 -30.32 17.16 16.22
C TYR A 32 -30.53 17.82 14.85
N TRP A 33 -30.13 17.08 13.82
CA TRP A 33 -30.39 17.45 12.43
C TRP A 33 -31.50 16.57 11.91
N GLU A 34 -32.57 17.16 11.43
CA GLU A 34 -33.72 16.41 10.91
C GLU A 34 -33.38 15.74 9.57
N ASP A 35 -32.54 16.37 8.76
CA ASP A 35 -32.10 15.88 7.46
C ASP A 35 -30.69 15.29 7.53
N LYS A 36 -30.43 14.26 6.72
CA LYS A 36 -29.09 13.70 6.56
C LYS A 36 -28.17 14.70 5.93
N MET A 37 -26.97 14.84 6.42
CA MET A 37 -25.94 15.69 5.81
C MET A 37 -25.52 15.16 4.42
N LEU A 38 -25.48 13.85 4.27
CA LEU A 38 -25.17 13.10 3.05
C LEU A 38 -26.13 11.92 2.95
N PRO A 39 -26.32 11.35 1.75
CA PRO A 39 -26.97 10.03 1.63
C PRO A 39 -26.34 9.03 2.59
N ALA A 40 -27.14 8.08 3.10
CA ALA A 40 -26.71 7.14 4.15
C ALA A 40 -25.37 6.42 3.80
N GLN A 41 -25.21 6.05 2.54
CA GLN A 41 -23.99 5.39 2.01
C GLN A 41 -22.73 6.26 2.06
N TYR A 42 -22.86 7.59 2.21
CA TYR A 42 -21.74 8.53 2.24
C TYR A 42 -21.63 9.28 3.58
N VAL A 43 -22.47 8.94 4.55
CA VAL A 43 -22.55 9.69 5.82
C VAL A 43 -21.22 9.71 6.58
N GLU A 44 -20.47 8.62 6.51
CA GLU A 44 -19.15 8.50 7.14
C GLU A 44 -18.11 9.49 6.59
N ALA A 45 -18.26 9.94 5.33
CA ALA A 45 -17.36 10.95 4.77
C ALA A 45 -17.40 12.28 5.54
N GLY A 46 -18.51 12.58 6.25
CA GLY A 46 -18.63 13.72 7.13
C GLY A 46 -17.71 13.66 8.34
N CYS A 47 -17.37 12.46 8.81
CA CYS A 47 -16.49 12.25 9.96
C CYS A 47 -15.06 12.77 9.68
N PHE A 48 -14.64 12.75 8.43
CA PHE A 48 -13.31 13.21 8.01
C PHE A 48 -13.04 14.68 8.38
N LYS A 49 -14.07 15.52 8.40
CA LYS A 49 -13.94 16.95 8.73
C LYS A 49 -13.36 17.21 10.12
N CYS A 50 -13.61 16.29 11.07
CA CYS A 50 -13.16 16.42 12.45
C CYS A 50 -12.14 15.34 12.85
N HIS A 51 -12.20 14.16 12.20
CA HIS A 51 -11.37 13.00 12.54
C HIS A 51 -10.30 12.69 11.48
N GLY A 52 -9.99 13.64 10.60
CA GLY A 52 -9.04 13.43 9.51
C GLY A 52 -7.66 12.93 9.94
N ASP A 53 -7.20 13.30 11.16
CA ASP A 53 -5.89 12.91 11.68
C ASP A 53 -5.94 11.69 12.61
N ASN A 54 -7.13 11.24 13.01
CA ASN A 54 -7.32 10.15 13.94
C ASN A 54 -7.84 8.90 13.22
N MET A 55 -7.02 7.87 13.13
CA MET A 55 -7.38 6.60 12.53
C MET A 55 -7.08 5.45 13.51
N PRO A 56 -7.92 4.42 13.59
CA PRO A 56 -9.24 4.27 12.96
C PRO A 56 -10.31 5.16 13.60
N VAL A 57 -11.35 5.51 12.85
CA VAL A 57 -12.53 6.22 13.38
C VAL A 57 -13.59 5.19 13.74
N VAL A 58 -13.86 5.01 15.02
CA VAL A 58 -14.86 4.07 15.52
C VAL A 58 -16.25 4.48 15.04
N GLY A 59 -16.99 3.55 14.45
CA GLY A 59 -18.31 3.81 13.87
C GLY A 59 -18.27 4.46 12.48
N ALA A 60 -17.09 4.48 11.81
CA ALA A 60 -16.90 4.95 10.46
C ALA A 60 -15.90 4.01 9.73
N GLU A 61 -16.28 2.75 9.63
CA GLU A 61 -15.44 1.68 9.10
C GLU A 61 -15.14 1.86 7.62
N THR A 62 -16.11 2.33 6.84
CA THR A 62 -15.93 2.61 5.40
C THR A 62 -14.95 3.74 5.16
N LEU A 63 -15.05 4.82 5.94
CA LEU A 63 -14.08 5.93 5.90
C LEU A 63 -12.69 5.43 6.29
N THR A 64 -12.59 4.69 7.39
CA THR A 64 -11.34 4.13 7.91
C THR A 64 -10.64 3.27 6.86
N LEU A 65 -11.38 2.35 6.23
CA LEU A 65 -10.87 1.51 5.15
C LEU A 65 -10.47 2.35 3.91
N GLY A 66 -11.32 3.32 3.54
CA GLY A 66 -11.06 4.22 2.42
C GLY A 66 -9.76 5.00 2.58
N MET A 67 -9.51 5.57 3.76
CA MET A 67 -8.28 6.31 4.04
C MET A 67 -7.05 5.40 4.06
N ALA A 68 -7.14 4.23 4.67
CA ALA A 68 -6.05 3.26 4.65
C ALA A 68 -5.73 2.78 3.22
N THR A 69 -6.76 2.56 2.41
CA THR A 69 -6.61 2.19 1.00
C THR A 69 -5.99 3.32 0.17
N PHE A 70 -6.42 4.56 0.37
CA PHE A 70 -5.87 5.75 -0.30
C PHE A 70 -4.36 5.90 -0.03
N GLU A 71 -3.95 5.71 1.23
CA GLU A 71 -2.55 5.75 1.61
C GLU A 71 -1.77 4.56 1.05
N LYS A 72 -2.28 3.33 1.21
CA LYS A 72 -1.62 2.12 0.75
C LYS A 72 -1.48 2.05 -0.77
N ALA A 73 -2.51 2.46 -1.50
CA ALA A 73 -2.50 2.54 -2.96
C ALA A 73 -1.66 3.72 -3.48
N GLY A 74 -1.29 4.65 -2.61
CA GLY A 74 -0.47 5.80 -2.98
C GLY A 74 -1.18 6.84 -3.84
N CYS A 75 -2.49 6.98 -3.70
CA CYS A 75 -3.29 7.93 -4.48
C CYS A 75 -2.78 9.38 -4.31
N TYR A 76 -2.23 9.70 -3.15
CA TYR A 76 -1.59 10.99 -2.86
C TYR A 76 -0.35 11.30 -3.71
N SER A 77 0.22 10.30 -4.38
CA SER A 77 1.36 10.54 -5.29
C SER A 77 0.96 11.31 -6.55
N CYS A 78 -0.33 11.28 -6.88
CA CYS A 78 -0.93 12.00 -8.02
C CYS A 78 -1.98 13.02 -7.59
N HIS A 79 -2.63 12.81 -6.43
CA HIS A 79 -3.67 13.68 -5.90
C HIS A 79 -3.13 14.46 -4.70
N SER A 80 -3.03 15.78 -4.84
CA SER A 80 -2.60 16.67 -3.75
C SER A 80 -3.67 16.75 -2.67
N MET A 81 -3.26 16.40 -1.44
CA MET A 81 -4.07 16.55 -0.22
C MET A 81 -3.14 16.86 0.95
N ASP A 82 -3.46 17.90 1.71
CA ASP A 82 -2.62 18.46 2.78
C ASP A 82 -2.10 17.39 3.76
N ARG A 83 -2.98 16.45 4.15
CA ARG A 83 -2.63 15.37 5.07
C ARG A 83 -1.45 14.51 4.61
N TRP A 84 -1.26 14.33 3.31
CA TRP A 84 -0.23 13.45 2.72
C TRP A 84 0.86 14.20 1.97
N GLU A 85 0.95 15.53 2.12
CA GLU A 85 1.91 16.36 1.39
C GLU A 85 3.35 15.89 1.62
N ASP A 86 3.71 15.58 2.86
CA ASP A 86 5.04 15.11 3.25
C ASP A 86 5.17 13.57 3.30
N THR A 87 4.16 12.84 2.85
CA THR A 87 4.18 11.37 2.92
C THR A 87 5.13 10.78 1.86
N PRO A 88 6.05 9.88 2.24
CA PRO A 88 6.93 9.22 1.28
C PRO A 88 6.14 8.46 0.21
N LYS A 89 6.65 8.47 -1.02
CA LYS A 89 6.03 7.74 -2.13
C LYS A 89 5.91 6.24 -1.80
N PRO A 90 4.77 5.60 -2.10
CA PRO A 90 4.52 4.20 -1.75
C PRO A 90 5.34 3.22 -2.61
N GLY A 91 5.70 3.62 -3.82
CA GLY A 91 6.54 2.81 -4.71
C GLY A 91 8.02 2.86 -4.32
N PRO A 92 8.77 1.79 -4.60
CA PRO A 92 10.21 1.78 -4.39
C PRO A 92 10.91 2.76 -5.34
N SER A 93 12.08 3.28 -4.92
CA SER A 93 12.94 4.06 -5.81
C SER A 93 13.32 3.25 -7.06
N LEU A 94 13.26 3.88 -8.21
CA LEU A 94 13.62 3.30 -9.50
C LEU A 94 15.03 3.69 -9.96
N TYR A 95 15.75 4.52 -9.24
CA TYR A 95 17.10 5.02 -9.63
C TYR A 95 18.13 3.94 -9.91
N LYS A 96 18.03 2.78 -9.29
CA LYS A 96 18.98 1.67 -9.43
C LYS A 96 18.29 0.41 -9.95
N LEU A 97 17.26 0.58 -10.77
CA LEU A 97 16.38 -0.51 -11.19
C LEU A 97 17.11 -1.60 -11.97
N ALA A 98 18.00 -1.22 -12.90
CA ALA A 98 18.76 -2.15 -13.73
C ALA A 98 19.65 -3.11 -12.92
N SER A 99 20.13 -2.66 -11.74
CA SER A 99 20.89 -3.54 -10.85
C SER A 99 20.03 -4.56 -10.10
N LYS A 100 18.73 -4.30 -10.01
CA LYS A 100 17.79 -5.06 -9.16
C LYS A 100 16.96 -6.06 -9.94
N ALA A 101 16.45 -5.68 -11.09
CA ALA A 101 15.44 -6.44 -11.80
C ALA A 101 15.89 -6.74 -13.23
N ASP A 102 15.43 -7.87 -13.74
CA ASP A 102 15.57 -8.22 -15.16
C ASP A 102 14.70 -7.30 -16.01
N LYS A 103 15.20 -6.92 -17.20
CA LYS A 103 14.54 -5.97 -18.11
C LYS A 103 13.21 -6.50 -18.63
N ASP A 104 13.17 -7.77 -19.03
CA ASP A 104 11.95 -8.41 -19.53
C ASP A 104 10.94 -8.59 -18.40
N TRP A 105 11.42 -8.82 -17.18
CA TRP A 105 10.56 -8.85 -16.00
C TRP A 105 9.92 -7.48 -15.77
N VAL A 106 10.67 -6.38 -15.86
CA VAL A 106 10.15 -5.01 -15.66
C VAL A 106 9.10 -4.67 -16.71
N TYR A 107 9.35 -5.02 -17.98
CA TYR A 107 8.36 -4.86 -19.05
C TYR A 107 7.04 -5.57 -18.71
N ARG A 108 7.11 -6.85 -18.36
CA ARG A 108 5.91 -7.64 -17.97
C ARG A 108 5.22 -7.10 -16.74
N TRP A 109 5.99 -6.61 -15.78
CA TRP A 109 5.45 -5.99 -14.57
C TRP A 109 4.70 -4.70 -14.86
N ILE A 110 5.21 -3.84 -15.74
CA ILE A 110 4.52 -2.61 -16.16
C ILE A 110 3.22 -2.96 -16.88
N MET A 111 3.26 -3.94 -17.77
CA MET A 111 2.10 -4.37 -18.55
C MET A 111 1.00 -4.97 -17.69
N GLU A 112 1.34 -5.86 -16.78
CA GLU A 112 0.37 -6.61 -15.98
C GLU A 112 0.94 -7.01 -14.61
N PRO A 113 0.99 -6.06 -13.65
CA PRO A 113 1.61 -6.30 -12.35
C PRO A 113 0.91 -7.41 -11.54
N ARG A 114 -0.41 -7.61 -11.75
CA ARG A 114 -1.18 -8.64 -11.07
C ARG A 114 -0.92 -10.05 -11.57
N ALA A 115 -0.41 -10.23 -12.79
CA ALA A 115 0.01 -11.55 -13.27
C ALA A 115 1.18 -12.12 -12.46
N PHE A 116 2.07 -11.25 -11.95
CA PHE A 116 3.15 -11.66 -11.06
C PHE A 116 2.74 -11.63 -9.57
N ARG A 117 1.94 -10.62 -9.18
CA ARG A 117 1.42 -10.46 -7.81
C ARG A 117 -0.02 -10.05 -7.84
N HIS A 118 -0.92 -10.97 -7.55
CA HIS A 118 -2.36 -10.73 -7.57
C HIS A 118 -2.79 -9.63 -6.57
N ASN A 119 -2.13 -9.54 -5.42
CA ASN A 119 -2.42 -8.56 -4.36
C ASN A 119 -1.53 -7.30 -4.41
N THR A 120 -0.89 -6.99 -5.56
CA THR A 120 -0.10 -5.77 -5.67
C THR A 120 -0.96 -4.52 -5.64
N TRP A 121 -0.46 -3.49 -4.97
CA TRP A 121 -1.05 -2.15 -4.98
C TRP A 121 -0.60 -1.31 -6.17
N MET A 122 0.34 -1.80 -7.00
CA MET A 122 0.70 -1.11 -8.23
C MET A 122 -0.50 -1.04 -9.17
N PRO A 123 -0.91 0.16 -9.62
CA PRO A 123 -2.02 0.30 -10.54
C PRO A 123 -1.76 -0.43 -11.86
N HIS A 124 -2.79 -1.02 -12.40
CA HIS A 124 -2.79 -1.64 -13.73
C HIS A 124 -3.37 -0.67 -14.75
N PHE A 125 -2.54 -0.13 -15.63
CA PHE A 125 -2.94 0.91 -16.60
C PHE A 125 -3.21 0.36 -18.00
N PHE A 126 -2.58 -0.74 -18.38
CA PHE A 126 -2.54 -1.25 -19.75
C PHE A 126 -3.48 -2.44 -19.98
N LYS A 127 -3.84 -2.69 -21.23
CA LYS A 127 -4.62 -3.86 -21.69
C LYS A 127 -5.92 -4.10 -20.87
N LYS A 128 -6.62 -3.05 -20.51
CA LYS A 128 -7.91 -3.19 -19.81
C LYS A 128 -9.00 -3.57 -20.81
N GLY A 129 -9.40 -4.83 -20.78
CA GLY A 129 -10.32 -5.41 -21.77
C GLY A 129 -11.72 -4.79 -21.82
N ASN A 130 -12.10 -3.98 -20.83
CA ASN A 130 -13.41 -3.33 -20.77
C ASN A 130 -13.45 -1.94 -21.45
N ASN A 131 -12.30 -1.33 -21.75
CA ASN A 131 -12.23 0.03 -22.28
C ASN A 131 -11.04 0.28 -23.23
N SER A 132 -10.34 -0.76 -23.67
CA SER A 132 -9.22 -0.63 -24.61
C SER A 132 -9.62 -1.13 -25.99
N SER A 133 -9.41 -0.30 -27.02
CA SER A 133 -9.51 -0.70 -28.43
C SER A 133 -8.31 -1.57 -28.82
N PRO A 134 -8.34 -2.28 -29.98
CA PRO A 134 -7.16 -2.98 -30.51
C PRO A 134 -5.95 -2.07 -30.69
N GLU A 135 -6.16 -0.83 -31.11
CA GLU A 135 -5.11 0.18 -31.28
C GLU A 135 -4.52 0.59 -29.91
N ASP A 136 -5.35 0.73 -28.88
CA ASP A 136 -4.88 1.02 -27.52
C ASP A 136 -4.05 -0.13 -26.95
N ILE A 137 -4.42 -1.38 -27.23
CA ILE A 137 -3.64 -2.55 -26.83
C ILE A 137 -2.25 -2.54 -27.47
N LEU A 138 -2.19 -2.29 -28.79
CA LEU A 138 -0.91 -2.18 -29.51
C LEU A 138 -0.06 -1.02 -28.97
N ARG A 139 -0.67 0.14 -28.75
CA ARG A 139 0.00 1.29 -28.17
C ARG A 139 0.52 1.01 -26.77
N SER A 140 -0.24 0.28 -25.96
CA SER A 140 0.17 -0.13 -24.61
C SER A 140 1.47 -0.92 -24.59
N GLU A 141 1.67 -1.81 -25.57
CA GLU A 141 2.92 -2.58 -25.72
C GLU A 141 4.10 -1.66 -26.03
N GLN A 142 3.92 -0.74 -26.97
CA GLN A 142 4.96 0.22 -27.35
C GLN A 142 5.31 1.17 -26.20
N GLU A 143 4.31 1.71 -25.49
CA GLU A 143 4.49 2.60 -24.37
C GLU A 143 5.20 1.90 -23.20
N SER A 144 4.81 0.68 -22.87
CA SER A 144 5.45 -0.09 -21.79
C SER A 144 6.90 -0.44 -22.13
N LEU A 145 7.18 -0.77 -23.40
CA LEU A 145 8.54 -1.00 -23.85
C LEU A 145 9.38 0.28 -23.76
N ALA A 146 8.85 1.41 -24.23
CA ALA A 146 9.55 2.70 -24.18
C ALA A 146 9.83 3.12 -22.72
N MET A 147 8.87 2.92 -21.79
CA MET A 147 9.09 3.18 -20.36
C MET A 147 10.17 2.27 -19.77
N THR A 148 10.18 0.99 -20.17
CA THR A 148 11.22 0.05 -19.72
C THR A 148 12.59 0.50 -20.20
N GLU A 149 12.73 0.86 -21.47
CA GLU A 149 14.00 1.40 -22.02
C GLU A 149 14.45 2.64 -21.27
N TYR A 150 13.55 3.60 -21.05
CA TYR A 150 13.83 4.82 -20.32
C TYR A 150 14.34 4.52 -18.91
N LEU A 151 13.67 3.65 -18.17
CA LEU A 151 14.04 3.29 -16.80
C LEU A 151 15.41 2.63 -16.71
N TYR A 152 15.81 1.86 -17.72
CA TYR A 152 17.12 1.22 -17.76
C TYR A 152 18.22 2.19 -18.20
N GLU A 153 17.96 3.06 -19.16
CA GLU A 153 18.92 4.08 -19.64
C GLU A 153 19.32 5.06 -18.52
N TYR A 154 18.34 5.46 -17.71
CA TYR A 154 18.57 6.39 -16.60
C TYR A 154 18.80 5.70 -15.24
N SER A 155 19.02 4.39 -15.25
CA SER A 155 19.33 3.68 -14.02
C SER A 155 20.76 3.90 -13.59
N GLU A 156 20.95 4.34 -12.35
CA GLU A 156 22.26 4.44 -11.74
C GLU A 156 22.84 3.05 -11.42
N ASP A 157 24.14 2.91 -11.53
CA ASP A 157 24.85 1.70 -11.14
C ASP A 157 24.78 1.48 -9.61
N TYR A 158 24.64 0.21 -9.23
CA TYR A 158 24.76 -0.22 -7.84
C TYR A 158 25.81 -1.33 -7.72
N ASN A 159 26.75 -1.14 -6.80
CA ASN A 159 27.83 -2.09 -6.62
C ASN A 159 27.35 -3.37 -5.93
N LEU A 160 27.05 -4.37 -6.74
CA LEU A 160 26.59 -5.68 -6.27
C LEU A 160 27.75 -6.51 -5.72
N ALA A 161 27.46 -7.37 -4.76
CA ALA A 161 28.38 -8.40 -4.29
C ALA A 161 28.80 -9.32 -5.45
N LYS A 162 30.07 -9.71 -5.46
CA LYS A 162 30.63 -10.59 -6.49
C LYS A 162 31.16 -11.90 -5.87
N GLY A 163 31.21 -12.94 -6.66
CA GLY A 163 31.83 -14.21 -6.26
C GLY A 163 31.10 -14.96 -5.15
N LEU A 164 29.77 -14.79 -5.07
CA LEU A 164 28.96 -15.48 -4.06
C LEU A 164 29.01 -16.99 -4.24
N ARG A 165 29.26 -17.70 -3.15
CA ARG A 165 29.14 -19.16 -3.11
C ARG A 165 27.66 -19.57 -3.10
N SER A 166 27.40 -20.84 -3.41
CA SER A 166 26.06 -21.40 -3.21
C SER A 166 25.74 -21.47 -1.72
N GLY A 167 24.55 -21.03 -1.35
CA GLY A 167 24.02 -21.19 -0.01
C GLY A 167 23.29 -22.54 0.13
N ASP A 168 23.01 -22.91 1.35
CA ASP A 168 22.19 -24.06 1.71
C ASP A 168 20.74 -23.61 1.92
N PRO A 169 19.77 -24.09 1.12
CA PRO A 169 18.37 -23.68 1.23
C PRO A 169 17.70 -24.07 2.55
N GLU A 170 18.07 -25.20 3.14
CA GLU A 170 17.47 -25.68 4.40
C GLU A 170 17.89 -24.78 5.55
N ASN A 171 19.18 -24.48 5.66
CA ASN A 171 19.66 -23.49 6.62
C ASN A 171 19.09 -22.08 6.33
N GLY A 172 18.90 -21.72 5.07
CA GLY A 172 18.25 -20.49 4.67
C GLY A 172 16.83 -20.39 5.20
N ALA A 173 16.04 -21.46 5.13
CA ALA A 173 14.67 -21.50 5.68
C ALA A 173 14.66 -21.30 7.19
N LEU A 174 15.60 -21.94 7.93
CA LEU A 174 15.74 -21.74 9.37
C LEU A 174 16.10 -20.29 9.73
N LEU A 175 16.98 -19.67 8.95
CA LEU A 175 17.35 -18.24 9.15
C LEU A 175 16.16 -17.31 8.89
N VAL A 176 15.41 -17.54 7.81
CA VAL A 176 14.20 -16.76 7.49
C VAL A 176 13.19 -16.83 8.64
N ALA A 177 13.00 -18.00 9.23
CA ALA A 177 12.12 -18.19 10.38
C ALA A 177 12.68 -17.51 11.65
N SER A 178 13.97 -17.71 11.96
CA SER A 178 14.59 -17.19 13.19
C SER A 178 14.76 -15.68 13.22
N TYR A 179 15.04 -15.06 12.06
CA TYR A 179 15.09 -13.61 11.93
C TYR A 179 13.69 -12.97 11.83
N GLY A 180 12.62 -13.76 11.76
CA GLY A 180 11.26 -13.25 11.73
C GLY A 180 10.85 -12.57 10.43
N CYS A 181 11.45 -12.93 9.31
CA CYS A 181 11.14 -12.34 7.99
C CYS A 181 9.66 -12.45 7.63
N MET A 182 8.99 -13.53 8.05
CA MET A 182 7.57 -13.78 7.82
C MET A 182 6.64 -12.84 8.61
N GLY A 183 7.15 -12.10 9.59
CA GLY A 183 6.38 -11.04 10.26
C GLY A 183 6.07 -9.84 9.37
N CYS A 184 6.80 -9.68 8.26
CA CYS A 184 6.60 -8.60 7.29
C CYS A 184 6.38 -9.12 5.88
N HIS A 185 6.89 -10.32 5.53
CA HIS A 185 6.87 -10.85 4.18
C HIS A 185 6.08 -12.15 4.08
N GLN A 186 5.27 -12.26 3.06
CA GLN A 186 4.67 -13.50 2.63
C GLN A 186 5.68 -14.29 1.79
N ILE A 187 5.90 -15.59 2.09
CA ILE A 187 6.91 -16.44 1.46
C ILE A 187 6.28 -17.65 0.78
N GLN A 188 5.11 -18.08 1.21
CA GLN A 188 4.39 -19.22 0.65
C GLN A 188 3.18 -18.76 -0.17
N PRO A 189 2.79 -19.50 -1.21
CA PRO A 189 1.66 -19.14 -2.07
C PRO A 189 0.33 -19.51 -1.43
N GLU A 190 0.05 -19.00 -0.25
CA GLU A 190 -1.31 -18.99 0.27
C GLU A 190 -2.07 -17.89 -0.47
N VAL A 191 -2.68 -18.27 -1.58
CA VAL A 191 -3.70 -17.46 -2.22
C VAL A 191 -4.96 -17.66 -1.39
N ASP A 192 -5.19 -16.77 -0.46
CA ASP A 192 -6.49 -16.66 0.16
C ASP A 192 -7.42 -15.98 -0.84
N GLU A 193 -8.17 -16.78 -1.60
CA GLU A 193 -9.17 -16.29 -2.55
C GLU A 193 -10.30 -15.51 -1.84
N SER A 194 -10.40 -15.66 -0.51
CA SER A 194 -11.35 -14.95 0.34
C SER A 194 -10.81 -13.63 0.92
N TYR A 195 -9.60 -13.22 0.51
CA TYR A 195 -9.02 -11.96 1.01
C TYR A 195 -9.91 -10.76 0.67
N GLU A 196 -10.49 -10.20 1.70
CA GLU A 196 -11.22 -8.94 1.63
C GLU A 196 -10.37 -7.83 2.25
N PRO A 197 -10.19 -6.70 1.58
CA PRO A 197 -9.47 -5.57 2.14
C PRO A 197 -10.14 -5.09 3.42
N SER A 198 -9.40 -5.11 4.53
CA SER A 198 -9.82 -4.52 5.79
C SER A 198 -8.71 -3.59 6.30
N TYR A 199 -9.06 -2.72 7.23
CA TYR A 199 -8.07 -1.84 7.86
C TYR A 199 -6.94 -2.64 8.54
N GLU A 200 -7.28 -3.72 9.23
CA GLU A 200 -6.35 -4.61 9.91
C GLU A 200 -5.45 -5.33 8.92
N ASN A 201 -6.03 -5.92 7.87
CA ASN A 201 -5.26 -6.62 6.84
C ASN A 201 -4.27 -5.69 6.12
N ILE A 202 -4.71 -4.49 5.74
CA ILE A 202 -3.85 -3.49 5.10
C ILE A 202 -2.67 -3.11 6.00
N ARG A 203 -2.87 -2.99 7.30
CA ARG A 203 -1.80 -2.69 8.27
C ARG A 203 -0.78 -3.80 8.42
N LEU A 204 -1.18 -5.06 8.26
CA LEU A 204 -0.29 -6.22 8.37
C LEU A 204 0.60 -6.40 7.13
N GLU A 205 0.24 -5.82 6.00
CA GLU A 205 1.02 -5.89 4.76
C GLU A 205 2.22 -4.92 4.79
N GLN A 206 3.23 -5.21 5.57
CA GLN A 206 4.40 -4.34 5.76
C GLN A 206 5.41 -4.45 4.62
N GLY A 207 5.73 -5.67 4.20
CA GLY A 207 6.72 -5.98 3.17
C GLY A 207 6.10 -6.60 1.92
N PRO A 208 6.80 -6.55 0.79
CA PRO A 208 6.32 -7.21 -0.42
C PRO A 208 6.33 -8.73 -0.27
N ASN A 209 5.35 -9.38 -0.92
CA ASN A 209 5.35 -10.81 -1.09
C ASN A 209 6.61 -11.25 -1.86
N LEU A 210 7.31 -12.28 -1.37
CA LEU A 210 8.55 -12.79 -1.92
C LEU A 210 8.37 -13.99 -2.86
N ILE A 211 7.14 -14.44 -3.11
CA ILE A 211 6.86 -15.52 -4.04
C ILE A 211 7.36 -15.14 -5.43
N GLY A 212 8.04 -16.05 -6.09
CA GLY A 212 8.61 -15.81 -7.44
C GLY A 212 9.79 -14.83 -7.48
N LEU A 213 10.37 -14.47 -6.34
CA LEU A 213 11.45 -13.49 -6.25
C LEU A 213 12.64 -13.82 -7.15
N GLY A 214 12.97 -15.10 -7.32
CA GLY A 214 14.06 -15.54 -8.16
C GLY A 214 13.89 -15.24 -9.66
N SER A 215 12.65 -15.03 -10.13
CA SER A 215 12.40 -14.59 -11.52
C SER A 215 12.54 -13.09 -11.72
N LYS A 216 12.60 -12.33 -10.63
CA LYS A 216 12.65 -10.87 -10.63
C LYS A 216 14.06 -10.32 -10.50
N THR A 217 14.91 -10.96 -9.70
CA THR A 217 16.20 -10.41 -9.29
C THR A 217 17.28 -11.50 -9.16
N THR A 218 18.50 -11.07 -9.00
CA THR A 218 19.67 -11.96 -8.88
C THR A 218 20.02 -12.23 -7.40
N LYS A 219 20.75 -13.31 -7.16
CA LYS A 219 21.30 -13.63 -5.82
C LYS A 219 22.28 -12.56 -5.32
N GLU A 220 23.02 -11.94 -6.24
CA GLU A 220 23.98 -10.89 -5.93
C GLU A 220 23.26 -9.64 -5.39
N TRP A 221 22.13 -9.29 -6.01
CA TRP A 221 21.31 -8.20 -5.51
C TRP A 221 20.66 -8.55 -4.18
N LEU A 222 20.09 -9.75 -4.06
CA LEU A 222 19.45 -10.20 -2.79
C LEU A 222 20.45 -10.19 -1.64
N PHE A 223 21.65 -10.71 -1.86
CA PHE A 223 22.69 -10.70 -0.83
C PHE A 223 23.08 -9.27 -0.42
N SER A 224 23.29 -8.39 -1.41
CA SER A 224 23.63 -7.00 -1.16
C SER A 224 22.52 -6.27 -0.40
N TRP A 225 21.27 -6.55 -0.76
CA TRP A 225 20.08 -6.00 -0.10
C TRP A 225 19.95 -6.49 1.35
N LEU A 226 20.05 -7.79 1.60
CA LEU A 226 19.95 -8.36 2.95
C LEU A 226 21.06 -7.85 3.87
N LYS A 227 22.26 -7.68 3.32
CA LYS A 227 23.42 -7.17 4.06
C LYS A 227 23.28 -5.71 4.47
N ASN A 228 22.75 -4.86 3.60
CA ASN A 228 22.55 -3.44 3.89
C ASN A 228 21.48 -2.83 2.98
N PRO A 229 20.20 -2.93 3.34
CA PRO A 229 19.12 -2.39 2.52
C PRO A 229 19.16 -0.87 2.37
N TYR A 230 19.67 -0.16 3.37
CA TYR A 230 19.77 1.30 3.34
C TYR A 230 20.77 1.82 2.29
N SER A 231 21.79 1.05 1.94
CA SER A 231 22.74 1.45 0.88
C SER A 231 22.10 1.48 -0.51
N TYR A 232 21.09 0.65 -0.71
CA TYR A 232 20.31 0.64 -1.96
C TYR A 232 19.14 1.63 -1.92
N HIS A 233 18.40 1.66 -0.81
CA HIS A 233 17.22 2.50 -0.62
C HIS A 233 17.20 3.09 0.79
N PRO A 234 17.70 4.33 0.97
CA PRO A 234 17.81 4.96 2.30
C PRO A 234 16.49 5.09 3.05
N GLY A 235 15.36 5.21 2.33
CA GLY A 235 14.01 5.31 2.92
C GLY A 235 13.30 3.97 3.14
N THR A 236 14.01 2.84 3.04
CA THR A 236 13.38 1.53 3.24
C THR A 236 12.93 1.31 4.68
N LYS A 237 11.79 0.62 4.84
CA LYS A 237 11.32 0.15 6.15
C LYS A 237 11.92 -1.21 6.54
N MET A 238 12.60 -1.89 5.59
CA MET A 238 13.27 -3.15 5.90
C MET A 238 14.42 -2.90 6.87
N PRO A 239 14.48 -3.62 8.02
CA PRO A 239 15.56 -3.44 8.97
C PRO A 239 16.91 -3.90 8.40
N ASN A 240 17.98 -3.35 8.94
CA ASN A 240 19.33 -3.87 8.74
C ASN A 240 19.54 -5.02 9.75
N LEU A 241 19.79 -6.22 9.26
CA LEU A 241 19.89 -7.44 10.06
C LEU A 241 21.33 -7.76 10.43
#